data_aae1413789621a395b65babf16788688
#
_entry.id   aae1413789621a395b65babf16788688
#
_cell.length_a   1.000
_cell.length_b   1.000
_cell.length_c   1.000
_cell.angle_alpha   90.00
_cell.angle_beta   90.00
_cell.angle_gamma   90.00
#
_symmetry.space_group_name_H-M   'P 1'
#
loop_
_entity.id
_entity.type
_entity.pdbx_description
1 polymer ?
#
loop_
_entity_poly.entity_id
_entity_poly.type
_entity_poly.pdbx_seq_one_letter_code
_entity_poly.pdbx_strand_id
1 'polypeptide(L)'
;MKGITLLVAMVAGFTWAIGNAAYGQDATALRLIEEDVRIPASGGHYTIAARILRPEGAGPFGAIVLNHGTPVSAEERRAESPALLLHTATVFAQRGYAVVLPLRRGFGATGGEFAEDAGTCRNPDYARGEANAAADVMAAYEFMRKQPYVDGSRMILAGQSAGGVAALYTAARAPEGLVAVLAFAAGRGGNPARSPGVPCAIEPLARVFDEMGRSIKVPVLFHYAENDHFFNAQTSRLWFDRFTAGGARAEYVLQPAFGKDGHYIFSDGSGVRVWLPVVERFFARHGVPFEPMQPAAPKPILAVQ
;
A
#
# COMPACT_ATOMS: atom_id res chain seq x y z
N MET A 1 -10.19 76.49 -48.98
CA MET A 1 -8.94 75.77 -49.25
C MET A 1 -8.28 75.57 -47.89
N LYS A 2 -8.46 74.37 -47.25
CA LYS A 2 -7.91 74.05 -45.96
C LYS A 2 -6.90 72.87 -46.13
N GLY A 3 -5.67 73.14 -45.81
CA GLY A 3 -4.56 72.20 -45.91
C GLY A 3 -4.65 71.15 -44.82
N ILE A 4 -4.47 69.88 -45.17
CA ILE A 4 -4.41 68.73 -44.25
C ILE A 4 -2.94 68.41 -44.07
N THR A 5 -2.44 68.60 -42.85
CA THR A 5 -1.08 68.28 -42.45
C THR A 5 -1.09 66.79 -41.99
N LEU A 6 -0.26 65.98 -42.66
CA LEU A 6 -0.10 64.54 -42.36
C LEU A 6 0.93 64.38 -41.24
N LEU A 7 0.52 63.83 -40.11
CA LEU A 7 1.42 63.51 -38.99
C LEU A 7 1.89 62.04 -39.17
N VAL A 8 3.19 61.85 -39.40
CA VAL A 8 3.81 60.51 -39.43
C VAL A 8 4.19 60.13 -38.02
N ALA A 9 3.51 59.15 -37.47
CA ALA A 9 3.85 58.54 -36.17
C ALA A 9 4.91 57.45 -36.39
N MET A 10 6.09 57.63 -35.81
CA MET A 10 7.09 56.56 -35.68
C MET A 10 6.68 55.59 -34.61
N VAL A 11 6.45 54.35 -34.99
CA VAL A 11 6.26 53.23 -34.06
C VAL A 11 7.63 52.67 -33.73
N ALA A 12 8.11 52.91 -32.49
CA ALA A 12 9.30 52.27 -31.97
C ALA A 12 8.96 50.83 -31.59
N GLY A 13 9.50 49.85 -32.33
CA GLY A 13 9.36 48.43 -32.03
C GLY A 13 10.16 48.03 -30.77
N PHE A 14 9.44 47.77 -29.70
CA PHE A 14 10.04 47.09 -28.53
C PHE A 14 9.99 45.57 -28.78
N THR A 15 11.13 44.98 -29.11
CA THR A 15 11.35 43.54 -29.14
C THR A 15 11.49 43.06 -27.71
N TRP A 16 10.43 42.41 -27.18
CA TRP A 16 10.51 41.63 -25.94
C TRP A 16 11.30 40.35 -26.26
N ALA A 17 12.51 40.24 -25.74
CA ALA A 17 13.20 38.96 -25.63
C ALA A 17 12.48 38.12 -24.57
N ILE A 18 11.69 37.15 -25.03
CA ILE A 18 11.14 36.12 -24.15
C ILE A 18 12.32 35.22 -23.76
N GLY A 19 12.92 35.51 -22.62
CA GLY A 19 13.86 34.61 -21.99
C GLY A 19 13.12 33.32 -21.63
N ASN A 20 13.38 32.24 -22.36
CA ASN A 20 13.06 30.90 -21.93
C ASN A 20 13.84 30.63 -20.62
N ALA A 21 13.22 30.94 -19.48
CA ALA A 21 13.63 30.36 -18.23
C ALA A 21 13.32 28.85 -18.33
N ALA A 22 14.34 28.07 -18.72
CA ALA A 22 14.31 26.62 -18.50
C ALA A 22 14.13 26.46 -16.99
N TYR A 23 12.93 26.05 -16.57
CA TYR A 23 12.71 25.52 -15.22
C TYR A 23 13.65 24.35 -15.09
N GLY A 24 14.77 24.55 -14.42
CA GLY A 24 15.66 23.49 -14.01
C GLY A 24 14.84 22.53 -13.20
N GLN A 25 14.59 21.34 -13.73
CA GLN A 25 14.07 20.23 -12.92
C GLN A 25 15.07 20.07 -11.80
N ASP A 26 14.56 20.14 -10.56
CA ASP A 26 15.37 20.04 -9.35
C ASP A 26 16.11 18.69 -9.39
N ALA A 27 17.40 18.74 -9.75
CA ALA A 27 18.26 17.57 -9.96
C ALA A 27 18.50 16.78 -8.66
N THR A 28 17.89 17.22 -7.56
CA THR A 28 18.05 16.68 -6.20
C THR A 28 16.86 15.85 -5.74
N ALA A 29 15.73 15.79 -6.47
CA ALA A 29 14.58 15.01 -6.09
C ALA A 29 14.78 13.52 -6.41
N LEU A 30 14.44 12.63 -5.47
CA LEU A 30 14.40 11.19 -5.72
C LEU A 30 13.36 10.89 -6.81
N ARG A 31 13.81 10.31 -7.93
CA ARG A 31 12.91 9.92 -9.02
C ARG A 31 12.32 8.55 -8.75
N LEU A 32 11.02 8.43 -8.96
CA LEU A 32 10.29 7.18 -8.85
C LEU A 32 9.81 6.74 -10.24
N ILE A 33 9.84 5.43 -10.48
CA ILE A 33 9.29 4.79 -11.67
C ILE A 33 7.96 4.17 -11.28
N GLU A 34 6.92 4.46 -12.05
CA GLU A 34 5.58 3.90 -11.92
C GLU A 34 5.26 3.06 -13.15
N GLU A 35 4.77 1.85 -12.97
CA GLU A 35 4.55 0.88 -14.04
C GLU A 35 3.30 0.04 -13.77
N ASP A 36 2.39 -0.04 -14.74
CA ASP A 36 1.25 -0.95 -14.70
C ASP A 36 1.63 -2.30 -15.29
N VAL A 37 1.36 -3.37 -14.56
CA VAL A 37 1.72 -4.73 -14.94
C VAL A 37 0.54 -5.70 -14.85
N ARG A 38 0.65 -6.83 -15.56
CA ARG A 38 -0.25 -7.98 -15.43
C ARG A 38 0.52 -9.17 -14.90
N ILE A 39 0.19 -9.61 -13.70
CA ILE A 39 0.85 -10.69 -12.98
C ILE A 39 0.08 -11.98 -13.23
N PRO A 40 0.69 -13.04 -13.78
CA PRO A 40 0.04 -14.33 -13.88
C PRO A 40 -0.36 -14.86 -12.51
N ALA A 41 -1.65 -15.19 -12.33
CA ALA A 41 -2.11 -15.86 -11.13
C ALA A 41 -1.63 -17.31 -11.06
N SER A 42 -1.62 -17.88 -9.87
CA SER A 42 -1.30 -19.29 -9.68
C SER A 42 -2.22 -20.17 -10.54
N GLY A 43 -1.64 -21.05 -11.33
CA GLY A 43 -2.38 -21.90 -12.29
C GLY A 43 -2.64 -21.27 -13.66
N GLY A 44 -2.30 -20.00 -13.89
CA GLY A 44 -2.31 -19.37 -15.22
C GLY A 44 -3.71 -19.06 -15.81
N HIS A 45 -4.79 -19.22 -15.04
CA HIS A 45 -6.15 -19.06 -15.55
C HIS A 45 -6.61 -17.60 -15.68
N TYR A 46 -5.95 -16.68 -15.03
CA TYR A 46 -6.21 -15.23 -15.11
C TYR A 46 -4.93 -14.44 -14.79
N THR A 47 -4.98 -13.13 -14.99
CA THR A 47 -3.90 -12.22 -14.61
C THR A 47 -4.40 -11.19 -13.61
N ILE A 48 -3.56 -10.84 -12.65
CA ILE A 48 -3.79 -9.83 -11.63
C ILE A 48 -3.27 -8.49 -12.17
N ALA A 49 -4.14 -7.49 -12.27
CA ALA A 49 -3.72 -6.14 -12.56
C ALA A 49 -2.99 -5.58 -11.34
N ALA A 50 -1.85 -4.97 -11.54
CA ALA A 50 -1.08 -4.38 -10.46
C ALA A 50 -0.32 -3.14 -10.94
N ARG A 51 0.01 -2.27 -9.99
CA ARG A 51 0.91 -1.14 -10.21
C ARG A 51 2.17 -1.34 -9.38
N ILE A 52 3.32 -1.10 -10.00
CA ILE A 52 4.60 -1.09 -9.31
C ILE A 52 5.06 0.36 -9.20
N LEU A 53 5.52 0.74 -8.01
CA LEU A 53 6.20 1.99 -7.74
C LEU A 53 7.56 1.68 -7.13
N ARG A 54 8.64 2.19 -7.73
CA ARG A 54 10.00 1.93 -7.24
C ARG A 54 10.93 3.11 -7.45
N PRO A 55 12.03 3.20 -6.69
CA PRO A 55 13.09 4.16 -7.00
C PRO A 55 13.67 3.92 -8.40
N GLU A 56 14.13 4.99 -9.05
CA GLU A 56 14.97 4.88 -10.26
C GLU A 56 16.32 4.27 -9.90
N GLY A 57 16.83 3.36 -10.74
CA GLY A 57 18.13 2.70 -10.55
C GLY A 57 18.06 1.19 -10.64
N ALA A 58 19.23 0.56 -10.57
CA ALA A 58 19.37 -0.88 -10.74
C ALA A 58 18.94 -1.68 -9.49
N GLY A 59 18.85 -1.07 -8.32
CA GLY A 59 18.65 -1.80 -7.07
C GLY A 59 19.94 -2.50 -6.58
N PRO A 60 19.84 -3.60 -5.83
CA PRO A 60 18.60 -4.27 -5.45
C PRO A 60 17.86 -3.54 -4.32
N PHE A 61 16.56 -3.35 -4.51
CA PHE A 61 15.65 -2.77 -3.51
C PHE A 61 14.99 -3.88 -2.69
N GLY A 62 14.66 -3.62 -1.41
CA GLY A 62 13.65 -4.44 -0.74
C GLY A 62 12.32 -4.35 -1.48
N ALA A 63 11.38 -5.27 -1.25
CA ALA A 63 10.08 -5.16 -1.88
C ALA A 63 8.91 -5.26 -0.88
N ILE A 64 7.81 -4.58 -1.21
CA ILE A 64 6.58 -4.59 -0.44
C ILE A 64 5.41 -4.98 -1.35
N VAL A 65 4.64 -5.98 -0.94
CA VAL A 65 3.32 -6.25 -1.53
C VAL A 65 2.29 -5.54 -0.66
N LEU A 66 1.71 -4.47 -1.19
CA LEU A 66 0.81 -3.57 -0.47
C LEU A 66 -0.65 -3.83 -0.89
N ASN A 67 -1.43 -4.36 0.04
CA ASN A 67 -2.76 -4.90 -0.23
C ASN A 67 -3.88 -3.93 0.16
N HIS A 68 -4.81 -3.67 -0.77
CA HIS A 68 -6.01 -2.87 -0.55
C HIS A 68 -7.02 -3.58 0.37
N GLY A 69 -7.93 -2.80 0.98
CA GLY A 69 -9.07 -3.31 1.72
C GLY A 69 -10.15 -3.93 0.82
N THR A 70 -11.32 -4.20 1.40
CA THR A 70 -12.49 -4.68 0.64
C THR A 70 -13.66 -3.73 0.89
N PRO A 71 -14.05 -2.93 -0.11
CA PRO A 71 -15.25 -2.10 -0.03
C PRO A 71 -16.50 -2.92 0.23
N VAL A 72 -17.47 -2.33 0.95
CA VAL A 72 -18.72 -3.01 1.32
C VAL A 72 -19.57 -3.34 0.09
N SER A 73 -19.64 -2.42 -0.87
CA SER A 73 -20.46 -2.61 -2.07
C SER A 73 -19.71 -3.32 -3.21
N ALA A 74 -20.44 -4.06 -4.03
CA ALA A 74 -19.90 -4.69 -5.23
C ALA A 74 -19.51 -3.67 -6.30
N GLU A 75 -20.17 -2.52 -6.33
CA GLU A 75 -19.86 -1.44 -7.26
C GLU A 75 -18.50 -0.82 -6.94
N GLU A 76 -18.27 -0.47 -5.67
CA GLU A 76 -16.98 0.05 -5.21
C GLU A 76 -15.84 -0.95 -5.45
N ARG A 77 -16.08 -2.26 -5.23
CA ARG A 77 -15.06 -3.28 -5.55
C ARG A 77 -14.70 -3.30 -7.02
N ARG A 78 -15.68 -3.15 -7.93
CA ARG A 78 -15.39 -3.07 -9.38
C ARG A 78 -14.70 -1.79 -9.79
N ALA A 79 -14.86 -0.71 -9.02
CA ALA A 79 -14.19 0.57 -9.22
C ALA A 79 -12.83 0.67 -8.52
N GLU A 80 -12.42 -0.36 -7.77
CA GLU A 80 -11.16 -0.35 -7.00
C GLU A 80 -9.95 -0.11 -7.91
N SER A 81 -9.01 0.65 -7.40
CA SER A 81 -7.83 1.08 -8.14
C SER A 81 -6.59 1.11 -7.23
N PRO A 82 -5.40 0.84 -7.76
CA PRO A 82 -4.15 1.02 -7.02
C PRO A 82 -3.95 2.44 -6.48
N ALA A 83 -4.64 3.43 -7.06
CA ALA A 83 -4.54 4.83 -6.66
C ALA A 83 -4.87 5.07 -5.18
N LEU A 84 -5.74 4.27 -4.57
CA LEU A 84 -6.10 4.40 -3.16
C LEU A 84 -4.89 4.34 -2.21
N LEU A 85 -3.91 3.49 -2.50
CA LEU A 85 -2.71 3.30 -1.68
C LEU A 85 -1.43 3.86 -2.32
N LEU A 86 -1.54 4.59 -3.44
CA LEU A 86 -0.39 5.12 -4.16
C LEU A 86 0.44 6.09 -3.30
N HIS A 87 -0.25 6.92 -2.50
CA HIS A 87 0.42 7.83 -1.57
C HIS A 87 1.27 7.07 -0.54
N THR A 88 0.72 6.02 0.04
CA THR A 88 1.42 5.13 0.98
C THR A 88 2.58 4.41 0.29
N ALA A 89 2.38 3.90 -0.93
CA ALA A 89 3.43 3.28 -1.73
C ALA A 89 4.60 4.23 -2.01
N THR A 90 4.30 5.52 -2.27
CA THR A 90 5.32 6.56 -2.45
C THR A 90 6.22 6.71 -1.23
N VAL A 91 5.66 6.69 -0.03
CA VAL A 91 6.43 6.77 1.22
C VAL A 91 7.40 5.60 1.36
N PHE A 92 6.97 4.39 1.02
CA PHE A 92 7.83 3.21 1.04
C PHE A 92 8.88 3.24 -0.08
N ALA A 93 8.51 3.68 -1.28
CA ALA A 93 9.46 3.80 -2.39
C ALA A 93 10.57 4.82 -2.08
N GLN A 94 10.24 5.94 -1.43
CA GLN A 94 11.21 6.92 -0.96
C GLN A 94 12.19 6.38 0.10
N ARG A 95 11.94 5.19 0.63
CA ARG A 95 12.78 4.47 1.60
C ARG A 95 13.47 3.22 1.02
N GLY A 96 13.56 3.16 -0.32
CA GLY A 96 14.33 2.12 -1.00
C GLY A 96 13.59 0.80 -1.20
N TYR A 97 12.25 0.83 -1.25
CA TYR A 97 11.45 -0.35 -1.56
C TYR A 97 10.80 -0.26 -2.92
N ALA A 98 10.80 -1.37 -3.64
CA ALA A 98 9.91 -1.55 -4.80
C ALA A 98 8.55 -2.03 -4.27
N VAL A 99 7.49 -1.27 -4.52
CA VAL A 99 6.15 -1.53 -3.98
C VAL A 99 5.23 -1.99 -5.10
N VAL A 100 4.59 -3.13 -4.93
CA VAL A 100 3.51 -3.60 -5.83
C VAL A 100 2.17 -3.47 -5.14
N LEU A 101 1.19 -2.93 -5.87
CA LEU A 101 -0.20 -2.76 -5.46
C LEU A 101 -1.09 -3.66 -6.34
N PRO A 102 -1.25 -4.95 -5.97
CA PRO A 102 -2.09 -5.86 -6.73
C PRO A 102 -3.58 -5.59 -6.48
N LEU A 103 -4.39 -5.63 -7.52
CA LEU A 103 -5.85 -5.73 -7.41
C LEU A 103 -6.23 -7.21 -7.41
N ARG A 104 -6.65 -7.72 -6.25
CA ARG A 104 -7.02 -9.12 -6.11
C ARG A 104 -8.24 -9.47 -6.98
N ARG A 105 -8.48 -10.75 -7.24
CA ARG A 105 -9.58 -11.23 -8.09
C ARG A 105 -10.95 -10.76 -7.60
N GLY A 106 -11.75 -10.20 -8.52
CA GLY A 106 -13.04 -9.57 -8.24
C GLY A 106 -12.97 -8.07 -8.01
N PHE A 107 -11.74 -7.47 -8.11
CA PHE A 107 -11.54 -6.04 -7.93
C PHE A 107 -11.02 -5.37 -9.21
N GLY A 108 -11.54 -4.18 -9.48
CA GLY A 108 -11.08 -3.26 -10.51
C GLY A 108 -10.69 -3.93 -11.83
N ALA A 109 -9.52 -3.57 -12.35
CA ALA A 109 -9.03 -4.05 -13.64
C ALA A 109 -8.63 -5.54 -13.68
N THR A 110 -8.52 -6.23 -12.55
CA THR A 110 -8.38 -7.68 -12.51
C THR A 110 -9.67 -8.37 -12.90
N GLY A 111 -10.82 -7.84 -12.45
CA GLY A 111 -12.13 -8.39 -12.76
C GLY A 111 -12.37 -9.80 -12.20
N GLY A 112 -13.31 -10.51 -12.81
CA GLY A 112 -13.70 -11.86 -12.40
C GLY A 112 -14.67 -11.87 -11.22
N GLU A 113 -14.92 -13.09 -10.71
CA GLU A 113 -15.77 -13.25 -9.52
C GLU A 113 -15.05 -12.79 -8.26
N PHE A 114 -15.80 -12.28 -7.30
CA PHE A 114 -15.28 -11.90 -5.99
C PHE A 114 -14.87 -13.14 -5.20
N ALA A 115 -13.61 -13.49 -5.26
CA ALA A 115 -13.08 -14.74 -4.70
C ALA A 115 -12.99 -14.75 -3.17
N GLU A 116 -12.96 -13.58 -2.55
CA GLU A 116 -12.83 -13.41 -1.09
C GLU A 116 -14.17 -13.47 -0.36
N ASP A 117 -15.24 -13.86 -1.04
CA ASP A 117 -16.54 -14.02 -0.39
C ASP A 117 -16.47 -15.11 0.68
N ALA A 118 -16.61 -14.67 1.93
CA ALA A 118 -16.64 -15.53 3.09
C ALA A 118 -18.06 -16.00 3.46
N GLY A 119 -19.07 -15.75 2.63
CA GLY A 119 -20.46 -16.11 2.93
C GLY A 119 -21.18 -15.10 3.82
N THR A 120 -22.06 -15.59 4.69
CA THR A 120 -22.89 -14.70 5.52
C THR A 120 -22.35 -14.55 6.94
N CYS A 121 -22.77 -13.48 7.65
CA CYS A 121 -22.42 -13.29 9.06
C CYS A 121 -22.85 -14.45 9.99
N ARG A 122 -23.87 -15.23 9.60
CA ARG A 122 -24.35 -16.38 10.40
C ARG A 122 -23.50 -17.63 10.18
N ASN A 123 -22.91 -17.76 9.01
CA ASN A 123 -22.07 -18.90 8.63
C ASN A 123 -20.91 -18.43 7.76
N PRO A 124 -19.93 -17.71 8.33
CA PRO A 124 -18.79 -17.21 7.57
C PRO A 124 -17.73 -18.30 7.41
N ASP A 125 -17.18 -18.38 6.22
CA ASP A 125 -15.98 -19.16 5.89
C ASP A 125 -14.81 -18.22 5.58
N TYR A 126 -14.30 -17.58 6.63
CA TYR A 126 -13.17 -16.66 6.49
C TYR A 126 -11.91 -17.38 6.03
N ALA A 127 -11.67 -18.62 6.45
CA ALA A 127 -10.49 -19.37 6.04
C ALA A 127 -10.46 -19.57 4.52
N ARG A 128 -11.58 -19.89 3.88
CA ARG A 128 -11.70 -20.02 2.43
C ARG A 128 -11.51 -18.66 1.73
N GLY A 129 -12.17 -17.61 2.22
CA GLY A 129 -12.04 -16.26 1.65
C GLY A 129 -10.59 -15.77 1.70
N GLU A 130 -9.91 -15.95 2.84
CA GLU A 130 -8.51 -15.55 2.99
C GLU A 130 -7.54 -16.46 2.20
N ALA A 131 -7.86 -17.76 2.05
CA ALA A 131 -7.07 -18.64 1.19
C ALA A 131 -7.06 -18.16 -0.28
N ASN A 132 -8.21 -17.69 -0.78
CA ASN A 132 -8.34 -17.12 -2.12
C ASN A 132 -7.59 -15.77 -2.24
N ALA A 133 -7.76 -14.88 -1.27
CA ALA A 133 -7.02 -13.61 -1.25
C ALA A 133 -5.51 -13.85 -1.21
N ALA A 134 -5.05 -14.75 -0.36
CA ALA A 134 -3.64 -15.07 -0.22
C ALA A 134 -3.03 -15.74 -1.47
N ALA A 135 -3.82 -16.43 -2.29
CA ALA A 135 -3.34 -16.96 -3.56
C ALA A 135 -2.93 -15.83 -4.53
N ASP A 136 -3.73 -14.76 -4.59
CA ASP A 136 -3.43 -13.60 -5.43
C ASP A 136 -2.25 -12.78 -4.86
N VAL A 137 -2.22 -12.59 -3.54
CA VAL A 137 -1.11 -11.90 -2.86
C VAL A 137 0.20 -12.67 -3.04
N MET A 138 0.18 -14.01 -2.94
CA MET A 138 1.35 -14.86 -3.16
C MET A 138 1.86 -14.77 -4.60
N ALA A 139 0.96 -14.72 -5.59
CA ALA A 139 1.35 -14.54 -6.98
C ALA A 139 2.10 -13.20 -7.19
N ALA A 140 1.59 -12.11 -6.58
CA ALA A 140 2.26 -10.82 -6.61
C ALA A 140 3.60 -10.84 -5.84
N TYR A 141 3.65 -11.53 -4.72
CA TYR A 141 4.87 -11.71 -3.93
C TYR A 141 5.96 -12.42 -4.73
N GLU A 142 5.66 -13.56 -5.34
CA GLU A 142 6.61 -14.33 -6.13
C GLU A 142 7.01 -13.62 -7.43
N PHE A 143 6.10 -12.84 -8.01
CA PHE A 143 6.42 -12.00 -9.15
C PHE A 143 7.46 -10.94 -8.77
N MET A 144 7.25 -10.23 -7.67
CA MET A 144 8.19 -9.21 -7.20
C MET A 144 9.53 -9.79 -6.80
N ARG A 145 9.54 -10.90 -6.08
CA ARG A 145 10.77 -11.56 -5.63
C ARG A 145 11.72 -11.92 -6.77
N LYS A 146 11.18 -12.14 -7.96
CA LYS A 146 11.94 -12.52 -9.18
C LYS A 146 12.37 -11.32 -10.02
N GLN A 147 12.01 -10.09 -9.65
CA GLN A 147 12.42 -8.93 -10.43
C GLN A 147 13.91 -8.66 -10.27
N PRO A 148 14.65 -8.31 -11.36
CA PRO A 148 16.10 -8.14 -11.32
C PRO A 148 16.55 -6.98 -10.42
N TYR A 149 15.66 -6.06 -10.11
CA TYR A 149 15.90 -4.91 -9.24
C TYR A 149 15.47 -5.15 -7.78
N VAL A 150 15.02 -6.36 -7.42
CA VAL A 150 14.54 -6.70 -6.08
C VAL A 150 15.54 -7.60 -5.35
N ASP A 151 15.83 -7.26 -4.10
CA ASP A 151 16.45 -8.16 -3.14
C ASP A 151 15.37 -9.09 -2.56
N GLY A 152 15.27 -10.27 -3.12
CA GLY A 152 14.27 -11.27 -2.72
C GLY A 152 14.42 -11.79 -1.28
N SER A 153 15.48 -11.42 -0.56
CA SER A 153 15.66 -11.72 0.87
C SER A 153 15.08 -10.64 1.79
N ARG A 154 14.56 -9.53 1.23
CA ARG A 154 14.00 -8.38 1.97
C ARG A 154 12.59 -8.06 1.52
N MET A 155 11.68 -9.02 1.68
CA MET A 155 10.29 -8.89 1.29
C MET A 155 9.41 -8.53 2.49
N ILE A 156 8.44 -7.66 2.29
CA ILE A 156 7.46 -7.25 3.30
C ILE A 156 6.05 -7.46 2.74
N LEU A 157 5.15 -7.95 3.57
CA LEU A 157 3.72 -7.96 3.30
C LEU A 157 3.06 -6.84 4.10
N ALA A 158 2.27 -6.02 3.44
CA ALA A 158 1.54 -4.93 4.07
C ALA A 158 0.10 -4.87 3.55
N GLY A 159 -0.82 -4.36 4.35
CA GLY A 159 -2.18 -4.14 3.87
C GLY A 159 -3.08 -3.48 4.88
N GLN A 160 -4.21 -2.97 4.38
CA GLN A 160 -5.25 -2.32 5.17
C GLN A 160 -6.53 -3.16 5.17
N SER A 161 -7.21 -3.22 6.31
CA SER A 161 -8.52 -3.88 6.43
C SER A 161 -8.43 -5.36 6.01
N ALA A 162 -9.26 -5.81 5.09
CA ALA A 162 -9.18 -7.12 4.48
C ALA A 162 -7.82 -7.43 3.85
N GLY A 163 -7.15 -6.42 3.28
CA GLY A 163 -5.79 -6.57 2.76
C GLY A 163 -4.75 -6.83 3.85
N GLY A 164 -4.97 -6.32 5.06
CA GLY A 164 -4.15 -6.64 6.23
C GLY A 164 -4.30 -8.11 6.65
N VAL A 165 -5.53 -8.64 6.62
CA VAL A 165 -5.77 -10.07 6.88
C VAL A 165 -5.18 -10.94 5.79
N ALA A 166 -5.34 -10.55 4.52
CA ALA A 166 -4.74 -11.26 3.37
C ALA A 166 -3.20 -11.30 3.47
N ALA A 167 -2.57 -10.20 3.88
CA ALA A 167 -1.12 -10.14 4.13
C ALA A 167 -0.69 -11.12 5.23
N LEU A 168 -1.41 -11.16 6.36
CA LEU A 168 -1.17 -12.10 7.45
C LEU A 168 -1.39 -13.56 7.01
N TYR A 169 -2.47 -13.83 6.31
CA TYR A 169 -2.78 -15.18 5.84
C TYR A 169 -1.76 -15.69 4.81
N THR A 170 -1.19 -14.78 4.00
CA THR A 170 -0.07 -15.08 3.11
C THR A 170 1.20 -15.34 3.90
N ALA A 171 1.51 -14.52 4.91
CA ALA A 171 2.68 -14.68 5.78
C ALA A 171 2.67 -16.01 6.56
N ALA A 172 1.49 -16.52 6.93
CA ALA A 172 1.34 -17.82 7.58
C ALA A 172 1.78 -19.01 6.72
N ARG A 173 1.96 -18.81 5.40
CA ARG A 173 2.56 -19.78 4.49
C ARG A 173 4.09 -19.72 4.44
N ALA A 174 4.71 -18.85 5.25
CA ALA A 174 6.14 -18.66 5.38
C ALA A 174 6.87 -18.48 4.02
N PRO A 175 6.46 -17.51 3.18
CA PRO A 175 7.12 -17.31 1.90
C PRO A 175 8.59 -16.90 2.09
N GLU A 176 9.44 -17.40 1.19
CA GLU A 176 10.89 -17.16 1.25
C GLU A 176 11.21 -15.66 1.16
N GLY A 177 12.13 -15.19 2.02
CA GLY A 177 12.59 -13.80 2.03
C GLY A 177 11.68 -12.83 2.79
N LEU A 178 10.57 -13.29 3.37
CA LEU A 178 9.71 -12.45 4.20
C LEU A 178 10.42 -12.03 5.48
N VAL A 179 10.49 -10.71 5.75
CA VAL A 179 11.17 -10.15 6.94
C VAL A 179 10.23 -9.47 7.93
N ALA A 180 9.05 -9.00 7.50
CA ALA A 180 8.07 -8.35 8.37
C ALA A 180 6.67 -8.32 7.74
N VAL A 181 5.64 -8.09 8.58
CA VAL A 181 4.26 -7.85 8.15
C VAL A 181 3.72 -6.59 8.80
N LEU A 182 3.03 -5.75 8.02
CA LEU A 182 2.34 -4.55 8.47
C LEU A 182 0.82 -4.73 8.28
N ALA A 183 0.07 -4.83 9.36
CA ALA A 183 -1.37 -5.08 9.38
C ALA A 183 -2.13 -3.85 9.90
N PHE A 184 -2.53 -2.96 8.98
CA PHE A 184 -3.25 -1.73 9.30
C PHE A 184 -4.75 -1.96 9.31
N ALA A 185 -5.40 -1.65 10.45
CA ALA A 185 -6.85 -1.83 10.63
C ALA A 185 -7.32 -3.20 10.09
N ALA A 186 -6.51 -4.27 10.33
CA ALA A 186 -6.73 -5.59 9.74
C ALA A 186 -8.00 -6.25 10.30
N GLY A 187 -8.91 -6.66 9.41
CA GLY A 187 -10.16 -7.27 9.80
C GLY A 187 -11.12 -7.52 8.65
N ARG A 188 -12.21 -8.23 8.96
CA ARG A 188 -13.30 -8.55 8.04
C ARG A 188 -14.66 -8.35 8.71
N GLY A 189 -15.70 -8.27 7.90
CA GLY A 189 -17.09 -8.24 8.37
C GLY A 189 -17.57 -6.88 8.89
N GLY A 190 -16.75 -5.83 8.81
CA GLY A 190 -17.12 -4.47 9.20
C GLY A 190 -18.11 -3.86 8.21
N ASN A 191 -19.12 -3.18 8.73
CA ASN A 191 -20.07 -2.36 7.95
C ASN A 191 -20.50 -1.15 8.78
N PRO A 192 -19.82 -0.01 8.64
CA PRO A 192 -20.07 1.20 9.43
C PRO A 192 -21.50 1.72 9.34
N ALA A 193 -22.17 1.53 8.20
CA ALA A 193 -23.53 1.99 8.01
C ALA A 193 -24.55 1.16 8.80
N ARG A 194 -24.22 -0.09 9.13
CA ARG A 194 -25.11 -1.00 9.89
C ARG A 194 -24.75 -1.10 11.36
N SER A 195 -23.45 -1.22 11.66
CA SER A 195 -22.95 -1.46 13.01
C SER A 195 -21.57 -0.81 13.16
N PRO A 196 -21.52 0.52 13.39
CA PRO A 196 -20.24 1.22 13.52
C PRO A 196 -19.32 0.59 14.57
N GLY A 197 -18.11 0.25 14.18
CA GLY A 197 -17.07 -0.34 15.02
C GLY A 197 -17.30 -1.82 15.40
N VAL A 198 -18.44 -2.41 15.07
CA VAL A 198 -18.76 -3.79 15.45
C VAL A 198 -18.95 -4.66 14.21
N PRO A 199 -17.93 -5.40 13.78
CA PRO A 199 -18.04 -6.29 12.63
C PRO A 199 -18.90 -7.51 12.96
N CYS A 200 -19.43 -8.15 11.93
CA CYS A 200 -20.11 -9.41 12.11
C CYS A 200 -19.12 -10.58 12.29
N ALA A 201 -19.54 -11.65 12.98
CA ALA A 201 -18.79 -12.89 13.10
C ALA A 201 -17.36 -12.71 13.67
N ILE A 202 -17.23 -11.98 14.77
CA ILE A 202 -15.96 -11.64 15.42
C ILE A 202 -15.17 -12.91 15.80
N GLU A 203 -15.81 -13.89 16.47
CA GLU A 203 -15.15 -15.12 16.94
C GLU A 203 -14.71 -16.06 15.80
N PRO A 204 -15.45 -16.26 14.70
CA PRO A 204 -14.94 -16.98 13.54
C PRO A 204 -13.64 -16.40 12.99
N LEU A 205 -13.54 -15.07 12.88
CA LEU A 205 -12.31 -14.43 12.44
C LEU A 205 -11.20 -14.51 13.49
N ALA A 206 -11.53 -14.43 14.78
CA ALA A 206 -10.57 -14.61 15.87
C ALA A 206 -9.85 -15.97 15.82
N ARG A 207 -10.56 -17.04 15.41
CA ARG A 207 -9.94 -18.36 15.18
C ARG A 207 -8.92 -18.34 14.04
N VAL A 208 -9.23 -17.62 12.96
CA VAL A 208 -8.27 -17.46 11.84
C VAL A 208 -7.04 -16.69 12.29
N PHE A 209 -7.18 -15.65 13.12
CA PHE A 209 -6.04 -14.94 13.72
C PHE A 209 -5.19 -15.87 14.61
N ASP A 210 -5.80 -16.72 15.44
CA ASP A 210 -5.06 -17.69 16.26
C ASP A 210 -4.25 -18.67 15.39
N GLU A 211 -4.84 -19.23 14.34
CA GLU A 211 -4.16 -20.13 13.39
C GLU A 211 -2.98 -19.45 12.70
N MET A 212 -3.15 -18.21 12.21
CA MET A 212 -2.07 -17.43 11.60
C MET A 212 -0.94 -17.17 12.60
N GLY A 213 -1.28 -16.82 13.86
CA GLY A 213 -0.29 -16.53 14.89
C GLY A 213 0.60 -17.71 15.25
N ARG A 214 0.12 -18.94 15.13
CA ARG A 214 0.92 -20.17 15.32
C ARG A 214 1.97 -20.36 14.22
N SER A 215 1.67 -19.90 13.02
CA SER A 215 2.49 -20.15 11.83
C SER A 215 3.51 -19.04 11.53
N ILE A 216 3.17 -17.77 11.79
CA ILE A 216 4.01 -16.62 11.44
C ILE A 216 5.21 -16.52 12.39
N LYS A 217 6.43 -16.45 11.82
CA LYS A 217 7.69 -16.38 12.57
C LYS A 217 8.40 -15.03 12.46
N VAL A 218 8.01 -14.20 11.50
CA VAL A 218 8.54 -12.84 11.34
C VAL A 218 7.79 -11.84 12.24
N PRO A 219 8.38 -10.69 12.56
CA PRO A 219 7.69 -9.66 13.34
C PRO A 219 6.48 -9.09 12.59
N VAL A 220 5.42 -8.81 13.34
CA VAL A 220 4.15 -8.28 12.84
C VAL A 220 3.77 -7.00 13.58
N LEU A 221 3.43 -5.95 12.85
CA LEU A 221 2.84 -4.73 13.40
C LEU A 221 1.33 -4.73 13.14
N PHE A 222 0.53 -4.67 14.21
CA PHE A 222 -0.90 -4.34 14.18
C PHE A 222 -1.09 -2.87 14.52
N HIS A 223 -1.75 -2.13 13.65
CA HIS A 223 -1.93 -0.70 13.82
C HIS A 223 -3.39 -0.31 13.59
N TYR A 224 -4.05 0.25 14.61
CA TYR A 224 -5.44 0.69 14.58
C TYR A 224 -5.57 2.11 15.13
N ALA A 225 -6.77 2.67 15.05
CA ALA A 225 -7.13 3.94 15.68
C ALA A 225 -8.39 3.79 16.54
N GLU A 226 -8.52 4.59 17.59
CA GLU A 226 -9.62 4.51 18.57
C GLU A 226 -11.01 4.71 17.93
N ASN A 227 -11.09 5.55 16.90
CA ASN A 227 -12.32 5.85 16.17
C ASN A 227 -12.45 5.07 14.84
N ASP A 228 -11.91 3.87 14.76
CA ASP A 228 -12.16 2.98 13.62
C ASP A 228 -13.63 2.54 13.63
N HIS A 229 -14.38 2.93 12.58
CA HIS A 229 -15.80 2.61 12.46
C HIS A 229 -16.07 1.22 11.88
N PHE A 230 -15.05 0.48 11.45
CA PHE A 230 -15.17 -0.91 11.04
C PHE A 230 -14.85 -1.87 12.19
N PHE A 231 -13.78 -1.60 12.95
CA PHE A 231 -13.24 -2.47 13.99
C PHE A 231 -12.85 -1.67 15.22
N ASN A 232 -13.73 -1.60 16.20
CA ASN A 232 -13.43 -0.86 17.43
C ASN A 232 -12.23 -1.45 18.19
N ALA A 233 -11.71 -0.70 19.15
CA ALA A 233 -10.53 -1.07 19.92
C ALA A 233 -10.69 -2.42 20.66
N GLN A 234 -11.89 -2.75 21.12
CA GLN A 234 -12.16 -4.03 21.81
C GLN A 234 -12.03 -5.22 20.85
N THR A 235 -12.60 -5.10 19.65
CA THR A 235 -12.55 -6.15 18.63
C THR A 235 -11.14 -6.36 18.11
N SER A 236 -10.45 -5.27 17.75
CA SER A 236 -9.07 -5.33 17.24
C SER A 236 -8.10 -5.89 18.30
N ARG A 237 -8.32 -5.54 19.56
CA ARG A 237 -7.54 -6.09 20.69
C ARG A 237 -7.79 -7.59 20.88
N LEU A 238 -9.04 -8.05 20.79
CA LEU A 238 -9.37 -9.46 20.85
C LEU A 238 -8.65 -10.26 19.76
N TRP A 239 -8.66 -9.78 18.53
CA TRP A 239 -7.98 -10.44 17.41
C TRP A 239 -6.48 -10.49 17.59
N PHE A 240 -5.87 -9.39 18.07
CA PHE A 240 -4.45 -9.35 18.41
C PHE A 240 -4.09 -10.35 19.52
N ASP A 241 -4.88 -10.40 20.59
CA ASP A 241 -4.64 -11.33 21.72
C ASP A 241 -4.74 -12.79 21.26
N ARG A 242 -5.70 -13.12 20.39
CA ARG A 242 -5.79 -14.45 19.77
C ARG A 242 -4.58 -14.75 18.89
N PHE A 243 -4.15 -13.80 18.09
CA PHE A 243 -2.97 -13.95 17.25
C PHE A 243 -1.70 -14.21 18.07
N THR A 244 -1.48 -13.48 19.15
CA THR A 244 -0.28 -13.61 19.98
C THR A 244 -0.34 -14.84 20.91
N ALA A 245 -1.52 -15.33 21.26
CA ALA A 245 -1.67 -16.57 22.02
C ALA A 245 -1.02 -17.79 21.34
N GLY A 246 -0.89 -17.78 20.00
CA GLY A 246 -0.17 -18.76 19.20
C GLY A 246 1.36 -18.66 19.28
N GLY A 247 1.92 -17.64 19.96
CA GLY A 247 3.36 -17.42 20.10
C GLY A 247 3.99 -16.51 19.04
N ALA A 248 3.19 -15.83 18.21
CA ALA A 248 3.69 -14.88 17.23
C ALA A 248 4.37 -13.66 17.89
N ARG A 249 5.43 -13.16 17.27
CA ARG A 249 6.08 -11.90 17.67
C ARG A 249 5.33 -10.74 17.02
N ALA A 250 4.49 -10.06 17.79
CA ALA A 250 3.69 -8.97 17.28
C ALA A 250 3.64 -7.77 18.23
N GLU A 251 3.47 -6.58 17.64
CA GLU A 251 3.24 -5.33 18.35
C GLU A 251 1.85 -4.81 18.01
N TYR A 252 1.14 -4.32 19.02
CA TYR A 252 -0.18 -3.69 18.86
C TYR A 252 -0.07 -2.19 19.16
N VAL A 253 -0.49 -1.39 18.21
CA VAL A 253 -0.55 0.07 18.35
C VAL A 253 -1.98 0.54 18.10
N LEU A 254 -2.57 1.17 19.11
CA LEU A 254 -3.84 1.88 19.01
C LEU A 254 -3.54 3.38 19.04
N GLN A 255 -3.74 4.03 17.91
CA GLN A 255 -3.59 5.48 17.80
C GLN A 255 -4.81 6.20 18.38
N PRO A 256 -4.65 7.41 18.92
CA PRO A 256 -5.78 8.30 19.17
C PRO A 256 -6.65 8.48 17.93
N ALA A 257 -7.86 9.00 18.13
CA ALA A 257 -8.80 9.25 17.04
C ALA A 257 -8.15 10.02 15.87
N PHE A 258 -8.35 9.52 14.65
CA PHE A 258 -7.84 10.12 13.43
C PHE A 258 -8.98 10.49 12.48
N GLY A 259 -9.04 11.75 12.07
CA GLY A 259 -10.05 12.22 11.12
C GLY A 259 -11.48 11.91 11.55
N LYS A 260 -12.35 11.65 10.59
CA LYS A 260 -13.74 11.23 10.83
C LYS A 260 -13.87 9.73 11.12
N ASP A 261 -12.98 8.94 10.55
CA ASP A 261 -12.93 7.48 10.69
C ASP A 261 -11.48 7.02 10.64
N GLY A 262 -10.98 6.52 11.76
CA GLY A 262 -9.60 6.07 11.92
C GLY A 262 -9.22 4.85 11.08
N HIS A 263 -10.22 4.17 10.49
CA HIS A 263 -10.00 3.05 9.57
C HIS A 263 -9.10 3.43 8.38
N TYR A 264 -9.18 4.68 7.96
CA TYR A 264 -8.47 5.17 6.77
C TYR A 264 -7.11 5.81 7.06
N ILE A 265 -6.62 5.74 8.31
CA ILE A 265 -5.33 6.36 8.70
C ILE A 265 -4.15 5.95 7.79
N PHE A 266 -4.17 4.76 7.23
CA PHE A 266 -3.10 4.25 6.38
C PHE A 266 -3.24 4.68 4.91
N SER A 267 -4.45 4.78 4.40
CA SER A 267 -4.74 5.19 3.03
C SER A 267 -4.91 6.71 2.87
N ASP A 268 -5.14 7.44 3.96
CA ASP A 268 -5.20 8.91 3.94
C ASP A 268 -3.80 9.51 3.97
N GLY A 269 -3.50 10.39 3.01
CA GLY A 269 -2.19 11.06 2.94
C GLY A 269 -1.81 11.82 4.21
N SER A 270 -2.78 12.40 4.92
CA SER A 270 -2.52 13.08 6.19
C SER A 270 -2.16 12.13 7.32
N GLY A 271 -2.49 10.84 7.21
CA GLY A 271 -2.16 9.80 8.18
C GLY A 271 -0.68 9.43 8.19
N VAL A 272 0.07 9.73 7.13
CA VAL A 272 1.52 9.40 7.04
C VAL A 272 2.28 9.92 8.26
N ARG A 273 2.04 11.15 8.67
CA ARG A 273 2.71 11.74 9.86
C ARG A 273 2.39 11.01 11.17
N VAL A 274 1.34 10.20 11.21
CA VAL A 274 0.93 9.43 12.38
C VAL A 274 1.48 8.02 12.35
N TRP A 275 1.26 7.29 11.24
CA TRP A 275 1.67 5.88 11.16
C TRP A 275 3.15 5.69 10.83
N LEU A 276 3.77 6.59 10.06
CA LEU A 276 5.15 6.43 9.62
C LEU A 276 6.16 6.34 10.76
N PRO A 277 6.14 7.22 11.79
CA PRO A 277 7.05 7.09 12.92
C PRO A 277 6.88 5.76 13.70
N VAL A 278 5.69 5.16 13.64
CA VAL A 278 5.45 3.84 14.25
C VAL A 278 6.14 2.74 13.45
N VAL A 279 6.00 2.77 12.12
CA VAL A 279 6.65 1.82 11.21
C VAL A 279 8.18 1.94 11.31
N GLU A 280 8.72 3.16 11.34
CA GLU A 280 10.16 3.41 11.50
C GLU A 280 10.71 2.79 12.78
N ARG A 281 10.04 3.03 13.92
CA ARG A 281 10.43 2.42 15.20
C ARG A 281 10.29 0.89 15.20
N PHE A 282 9.23 0.37 14.60
CA PHE A 282 9.03 -1.08 14.47
C PHE A 282 10.15 -1.72 13.65
N PHE A 283 10.45 -1.18 12.47
CA PHE A 283 11.51 -1.71 11.62
C PHE A 283 12.88 -1.59 12.27
N ALA A 284 13.19 -0.47 12.93
CA ALA A 284 14.45 -0.30 13.65
C ALA A 284 14.64 -1.36 14.74
N ARG A 285 13.60 -1.67 15.52
CA ARG A 285 13.66 -2.73 16.55
C ARG A 285 13.90 -4.14 15.99
N HIS A 286 13.47 -4.36 14.75
CA HIS A 286 13.56 -5.69 14.11
C HIS A 286 14.66 -5.78 13.04
N GLY A 287 15.52 -4.76 12.93
CA GLY A 287 16.64 -4.74 11.99
C GLY A 287 16.24 -4.70 10.52
N VAL A 288 15.04 -4.20 10.22
CA VAL A 288 14.56 -4.01 8.84
C VAL A 288 15.01 -2.64 8.35
N PRO A 289 15.85 -2.52 7.30
CA PRO A 289 16.30 -1.23 6.77
C PRO A 289 15.14 -0.40 6.25
N PHE A 290 15.04 0.85 6.71
CA PHE A 290 13.92 1.74 6.33
C PHE A 290 14.30 3.23 6.38
N GLU A 291 15.50 3.57 5.96
CA GLU A 291 15.96 4.95 5.94
C GLU A 291 15.57 5.67 4.64
N PRO A 292 15.30 7.00 4.69
CA PRO A 292 15.07 7.78 3.49
C PRO A 292 16.23 7.65 2.50
N MET A 293 15.93 7.37 1.25
CA MET A 293 16.94 7.35 0.20
C MET A 293 17.47 8.76 -0.06
N GLN A 294 18.79 8.88 -0.19
CA GLN A 294 19.40 10.11 -0.69
C GLN A 294 19.25 10.18 -2.21
N PRO A 295 18.97 11.37 -2.78
CA PRO A 295 19.05 11.55 -4.22
C PRO A 295 20.42 11.15 -4.76
N ALA A 296 20.46 10.55 -5.94
CA ALA A 296 21.73 10.26 -6.59
C ALA A 296 22.51 11.57 -6.82
N ALA A 297 23.79 11.57 -6.50
CA ALA A 297 24.64 12.71 -6.81
C ALA A 297 24.56 13.03 -8.31
N PRO A 298 24.46 14.29 -8.72
CA PRO A 298 24.44 14.64 -10.13
C PRO A 298 25.69 14.08 -10.83
N LYS A 299 25.47 13.40 -11.96
CA LYS A 299 26.61 12.94 -12.77
C LYS A 299 27.45 14.16 -13.16
N PRO A 300 28.79 14.11 -12.99
CA PRO A 300 29.63 15.20 -13.43
C PRO A 300 29.39 15.44 -14.92
N ILE A 301 29.10 16.70 -15.28
CA ILE A 301 29.03 17.12 -16.67
C ILE A 301 30.45 16.96 -17.19
N LEU A 302 30.69 15.94 -18.04
CA LEU A 302 31.95 15.86 -18.79
C LEU A 302 32.06 17.12 -19.66
N ALA A 303 32.97 17.99 -19.28
CA ALA A 303 33.30 19.14 -20.14
C ALA A 303 33.75 18.57 -21.47
N VAL A 304 33.00 18.85 -22.52
CA VAL A 304 33.44 18.58 -23.89
C VAL A 304 34.61 19.54 -24.14
N GLN A 305 35.81 18.97 -24.28
CA GLN A 305 36.99 19.69 -24.72
C GLN A 305 36.96 19.95 -26.22
#